data_789a1caa1cec8ba147d06a167a1d43ed
#
_entry.id   789a1caa1cec8ba147d06a167a1d43ed
#
_cell.length_a   1.000
_cell.length_b   1.000
_cell.length_c   1.000
_cell.angle_alpha   90.00
_cell.angle_beta   90.00
_cell.angle_gamma   90.00
#
_symmetry.space_group_name_H-M   'P 1'
#
loop_
_entity.id
_entity.type
_entity.pdbx_description
1 polymer ?
#
loop_
_entity_poly.entity_id
_entity_poly.type
_entity_poly.pdbx_seq_one_letter_code
_entity_poly.pdbx_strand_id
1 'polypeptide(L)'
;WSQSMERPKAILIVSAHWESAPIALSSIQRGTPLIYDFGGFHPKYYELQYDVPTAPDIAQRIAGLFGDEVVHQSHRGLDHGAYVPLMKMYPDADIPVLQMSIPTHDPEKLFAIGKKLAPLRDEGVMIIGSGFLTHGLPFLKDWTINATPPGWSLEFDLWAKEVLDRGAVDELMNYESLAP
;
A
#
# COMPACT_ATOMS: atom_id res chain seq x y z
N TRP A 1 1.34 -4.69 -16.72
CA TRP A 1 0.96 -3.40 -16.20
C TRP A 1 2.21 -2.57 -15.87
N SER A 2 3.13 -2.99 -14.98
CA SER A 2 4.37 -2.26 -14.69
C SER A 2 5.26 -2.00 -15.92
N GLN A 3 5.25 -2.91 -16.88
CA GLN A 3 6.02 -2.78 -18.13
C GLN A 3 5.45 -1.73 -19.12
N SER A 4 4.21 -1.31 -18.94
CA SER A 4 3.57 -0.27 -19.77
C SER A 4 3.69 1.13 -19.18
N MET A 5 4.35 1.27 -18.04
CA MET A 5 4.55 2.54 -17.34
C MET A 5 6.01 2.96 -17.39
N GLU A 6 6.27 4.25 -17.28
CA GLU A 6 7.61 4.75 -17.06
C GLU A 6 8.20 4.15 -15.78
N ARG A 7 9.46 3.73 -15.84
CA ARG A 7 10.13 3.14 -14.69
C ARG A 7 10.32 4.18 -13.59
N PRO A 8 9.82 3.95 -12.37
CA PRO A 8 9.97 4.93 -11.31
C PRO A 8 11.40 4.96 -10.76
N LYS A 9 11.81 6.12 -10.25
CA LYS A 9 13.08 6.30 -9.53
C LYS A 9 13.05 5.67 -8.15
N ALA A 10 11.87 5.66 -7.51
CA ALA A 10 11.59 5.03 -6.24
C ALA A 10 10.09 4.71 -6.12
N ILE A 11 9.74 3.89 -5.14
CA ILE A 11 8.36 3.48 -4.86
C ILE A 11 8.04 3.80 -3.40
N LEU A 12 6.93 4.50 -3.19
CA LEU A 12 6.27 4.61 -1.89
C LEU A 12 5.04 3.72 -1.91
N ILE A 13 4.98 2.71 -1.06
CA ILE A 13 3.85 1.78 -0.98
C ILE A 13 3.16 1.89 0.38
N VAL A 14 1.83 1.97 0.35
CA VAL A 14 0.97 1.94 1.53
C VAL A 14 0.21 0.63 1.51
N SER A 15 0.52 -0.25 2.46
CA SER A 15 -0.12 -1.56 2.59
C SER A 15 -1.21 -1.51 3.67
N ALA A 16 -2.34 -2.17 3.38
CA ALA A 16 -3.42 -2.35 4.35
C ALA A 16 -3.01 -3.16 5.61
N HIS A 17 -1.83 -3.77 5.60
CA HIS A 17 -1.30 -4.58 6.70
C HIS A 17 -0.47 -3.79 7.72
N TRP A 18 -0.30 -2.49 7.52
CA TRP A 18 0.45 -1.69 8.49
C TRP A 18 -0.29 -0.43 8.91
N GLU A 19 -1.00 -0.56 10.01
CA GLU A 19 -1.66 0.54 10.72
C GLU A 19 -0.78 0.97 11.90
N SER A 20 -0.31 2.21 11.90
CA SER A 20 0.52 2.77 12.96
C SER A 20 0.44 4.29 12.97
N ALA A 21 0.20 4.87 14.14
CA ALA A 21 0.22 6.31 14.38
C ALA A 21 1.31 6.66 15.41
N PRO A 22 2.02 7.78 15.22
CA PRO A 22 2.01 8.64 14.04
C PRO A 22 2.53 7.92 12.78
N ILE A 23 2.51 8.63 11.62
CA ILE A 23 3.04 8.06 10.36
C ILE A 23 4.44 7.48 10.58
N ALA A 24 4.63 6.25 10.12
CA ALA A 24 5.91 5.56 10.16
C ALA A 24 6.34 5.11 8.76
N LEU A 25 7.63 5.19 8.49
CA LEU A 25 8.27 4.68 7.28
C LEU A 25 9.02 3.38 7.61
N SER A 26 9.02 2.43 6.68
CA SER A 26 9.79 1.20 6.78
C SER A 26 11.30 1.49 6.85
N SER A 27 12.09 0.47 7.15
CA SER A 27 13.55 0.58 7.17
C SER A 27 14.09 1.11 5.84
N ILE A 28 15.04 2.04 5.93
CA ILE A 28 15.84 2.51 4.79
C ILE A 28 17.10 1.65 4.57
N GLN A 29 17.31 0.65 5.41
CA GLN A 29 18.51 -0.20 5.36
C GLN A 29 18.29 -1.37 4.41
N ARG A 30 19.30 -1.64 3.60
CA ARG A 30 19.32 -2.84 2.76
C ARG A 30 19.42 -4.10 3.63
N GLY A 31 18.85 -5.20 3.15
CA GLY A 31 18.88 -6.48 3.87
C GLY A 31 17.96 -6.55 5.09
N THR A 32 17.05 -5.60 5.25
CA THR A 32 16.03 -5.67 6.30
C THR A 32 15.09 -6.86 6.03
N PRO A 33 14.90 -7.78 7.00
CA PRO A 33 14.04 -8.94 6.83
C PRO A 33 12.60 -8.55 6.47
N LEU A 34 11.98 -9.31 5.58
CA LEU A 34 10.56 -9.16 5.25
C LEU A 34 9.66 -9.51 6.44
N ILE A 35 8.45 -8.96 6.46
CA ILE A 35 7.42 -9.29 7.43
C ILE A 35 6.47 -10.31 6.81
N TYR A 36 6.47 -11.54 7.31
CA TYR A 36 5.59 -12.61 6.86
C TYR A 36 4.33 -12.64 7.73
N ASP A 37 3.47 -11.63 7.54
CA ASP A 37 2.25 -11.38 8.30
C ASP A 37 1.04 -12.17 7.77
N PHE A 38 1.26 -13.42 7.41
CA PHE A 38 0.26 -14.40 6.96
C PHE A 38 0.55 -15.75 7.60
N GLY A 39 -0.42 -16.68 7.52
CA GLY A 39 -0.27 -18.01 8.09
C GLY A 39 -0.92 -19.10 7.25
N GLY A 40 -0.58 -20.39 7.55
CA GLY A 40 -1.20 -21.54 6.91
C GLY A 40 -0.70 -21.87 5.49
N PHE A 41 0.39 -21.25 5.04
CA PHE A 41 0.97 -21.51 3.72
C PHE A 41 2.18 -22.44 3.79
N HIS A 42 2.61 -22.93 2.62
CA HIS A 42 3.78 -23.78 2.50
C HIS A 42 5.06 -23.06 2.96
N PRO A 43 5.99 -23.73 3.69
CA PRO A 43 7.21 -23.12 4.26
C PRO A 43 8.02 -22.26 3.29
N LYS A 44 8.09 -22.63 2.01
CA LYS A 44 8.81 -21.86 0.98
C LYS A 44 8.40 -20.39 0.90
N TYR A 45 7.19 -20.02 1.32
CA TYR A 45 6.72 -18.61 1.27
C TYR A 45 7.27 -17.77 2.41
N TYR A 46 7.81 -18.41 3.47
CA TYR A 46 8.48 -17.73 4.59
C TYR A 46 9.99 -17.63 4.38
N GLU A 47 10.49 -18.06 3.21
CA GLU A 47 11.89 -17.97 2.81
C GLU A 47 12.10 -16.95 1.67
N LEU A 48 11.03 -16.27 1.24
CA LEU A 48 11.09 -15.25 0.20
C LEU A 48 12.03 -14.11 0.64
N GLN A 49 12.72 -13.54 -0.34
CA GLN A 49 13.59 -12.39 -0.15
C GLN A 49 13.27 -11.33 -1.21
N TYR A 50 13.31 -10.07 -0.82
CA TYR A 50 13.16 -8.94 -1.72
C TYR A 50 14.02 -7.80 -1.23
N ASP A 51 15.31 -7.84 -1.56
CA ASP A 51 16.34 -6.95 -1.06
C ASP A 51 16.50 -5.73 -1.97
N VAL A 52 15.75 -4.68 -1.67
CA VAL A 52 15.72 -3.43 -2.43
C VAL A 52 16.86 -2.48 -2.01
N PRO A 53 17.28 -1.54 -2.90
CA PRO A 53 18.21 -0.49 -2.54
C PRO A 53 17.72 0.38 -1.39
N THR A 54 18.65 1.00 -0.70
CA THR A 54 18.33 1.99 0.36
C THR A 54 17.61 3.21 -0.21
N ALA A 55 16.72 3.83 0.60
CA ALA A 55 15.89 4.94 0.17
C ALA A 55 15.95 6.16 1.14
N PRO A 56 17.14 6.60 1.60
CA PRO A 56 17.24 7.69 2.58
C PRO A 56 16.74 9.02 2.03
N ASP A 57 17.01 9.32 0.77
CA ASP A 57 16.61 10.59 0.14
C ASP A 57 15.08 10.72 0.06
N ILE A 58 14.39 9.62 -0.28
CA ILE A 58 12.94 9.60 -0.32
C ILE A 58 12.35 9.71 1.10
N ALA A 59 12.95 9.03 2.09
CA ALA A 59 12.51 9.16 3.47
C ALA A 59 12.65 10.60 3.98
N GLN A 60 13.78 11.25 3.71
CA GLN A 60 13.98 12.66 4.05
C GLN A 60 13.01 13.59 3.30
N ARG A 61 12.77 13.31 2.02
CA ARG A 61 11.82 14.08 1.20
C ARG A 61 10.41 13.99 1.76
N ILE A 62 9.96 12.77 2.13
CA ILE A 62 8.65 12.54 2.75
C ILE A 62 8.56 13.32 4.06
N ALA A 63 9.53 13.20 4.96
CA ALA A 63 9.55 13.95 6.21
C ALA A 63 9.43 15.46 5.98
N GLY A 64 10.12 16.01 4.98
CA GLY A 64 10.02 17.43 4.60
C GLY A 64 8.63 17.85 4.11
N LEU A 65 7.85 16.97 3.50
CA LEU A 65 6.48 17.25 3.07
C LEU A 65 5.48 17.37 4.22
N PHE A 66 5.81 16.76 5.35
CA PHE A 66 4.97 16.80 6.55
C PHE A 66 5.32 17.98 7.48
N GLY A 67 6.43 18.68 7.26
CA GLY A 67 6.85 19.85 8.04
C GLY A 67 7.12 19.48 9.50
N ASP A 68 6.37 20.10 10.42
CA ASP A 68 6.51 19.85 11.88
C ASP A 68 5.79 18.58 12.36
N GLU A 69 5.04 17.89 11.50
CA GLU A 69 4.41 16.63 11.86
C GLU A 69 5.45 15.53 11.98
N VAL A 70 5.30 14.70 13.00
CA VAL A 70 6.26 13.62 13.27
C VAL A 70 6.07 12.50 12.27
N VAL A 71 7.13 12.19 11.53
CA VAL A 71 7.25 11.00 10.68
C VAL A 71 8.32 10.10 11.27
N HIS A 72 7.93 8.94 11.75
CA HIS A 72 8.87 8.00 12.36
C HIS A 72 9.61 7.17 11.32
N GLN A 73 10.94 7.13 11.41
CA GLN A 73 11.73 6.14 10.71
C GLN A 73 11.81 4.86 11.55
N SER A 74 11.24 3.77 11.05
CA SER A 74 11.23 2.49 11.75
C SER A 74 12.31 1.53 11.23
N HIS A 75 12.50 0.41 11.93
CA HIS A 75 13.31 -0.72 11.46
C HIS A 75 12.46 -1.83 10.83
N ARG A 76 11.19 -1.57 10.57
CA ARG A 76 10.25 -2.54 9.98
C ARG A 76 10.62 -2.83 8.54
N GLY A 77 10.67 -4.11 8.17
CA GLY A 77 10.75 -4.55 6.77
C GLY A 77 9.43 -4.38 6.02
N LEU A 78 9.45 -4.70 4.73
CA LEU A 78 8.25 -4.72 3.90
C LEU A 78 7.37 -5.90 4.29
N ASP A 79 6.06 -5.69 4.40
CA ASP A 79 5.08 -6.77 4.61
C ASP A 79 4.61 -7.39 3.27
N HIS A 80 3.80 -8.46 3.34
CA HIS A 80 3.40 -9.17 2.12
C HIS A 80 2.51 -8.33 1.19
N GLY A 81 1.76 -7.36 1.71
CA GLY A 81 1.04 -6.39 0.88
C GLY A 81 1.97 -5.50 0.07
N ALA A 82 3.21 -5.32 0.51
CA ALA A 82 4.22 -4.58 -0.22
C ALA A 82 5.08 -5.48 -1.11
N TYR A 83 5.79 -6.46 -0.54
CA TYR A 83 6.77 -7.21 -1.33
C TYR A 83 6.16 -8.17 -2.36
N VAL A 84 4.99 -8.77 -2.12
CA VAL A 84 4.41 -9.73 -3.06
C VAL A 84 4.05 -9.10 -4.41
N PRO A 85 3.30 -7.98 -4.47
CA PRO A 85 3.07 -7.31 -5.75
C PRO A 85 4.37 -6.78 -6.38
N LEU A 86 5.29 -6.24 -5.57
CA LEU A 86 6.54 -5.68 -6.09
C LEU A 86 7.45 -6.75 -6.70
N MET A 87 7.52 -7.95 -6.13
CA MET A 87 8.24 -9.09 -6.72
C MET A 87 7.72 -9.48 -8.11
N LYS A 88 6.45 -9.19 -8.41
CA LYS A 88 5.85 -9.43 -9.74
C LYS A 88 6.05 -8.25 -10.68
N MET A 89 5.99 -7.04 -10.15
CA MET A 89 6.16 -5.81 -10.93
C MET A 89 7.63 -5.55 -11.27
N TYR A 90 8.52 -5.77 -10.32
CA TYR A 90 9.95 -5.45 -10.40
C TYR A 90 10.78 -6.59 -9.76
N PRO A 91 10.89 -7.74 -10.43
CA PRO A 91 11.51 -8.95 -9.87
C PRO A 91 13.00 -8.78 -9.54
N ASP A 92 13.68 -7.84 -10.21
CA ASP A 92 15.11 -7.59 -10.00
C ASP A 92 15.40 -6.84 -8.69
N ALA A 93 14.38 -6.37 -7.98
CA ALA A 93 14.47 -5.64 -6.71
C ALA A 93 15.47 -4.46 -6.73
N ASP A 94 15.58 -3.77 -7.88
CA ASP A 94 16.59 -2.75 -8.15
C ASP A 94 16.06 -1.30 -8.06
N ILE A 95 14.83 -1.13 -7.58
CA ILE A 95 14.20 0.17 -7.33
C ILE A 95 14.13 0.38 -5.81
N PRO A 96 14.55 1.56 -5.28
CA PRO A 96 14.35 1.90 -3.89
C PRO A 96 12.88 1.88 -3.50
N VAL A 97 12.55 1.23 -2.39
CA VAL A 97 11.16 1.10 -1.88
C VAL A 97 11.10 1.56 -0.44
N LEU A 98 10.09 2.37 -0.13
CA LEU A 98 9.63 2.63 1.22
C LEU A 98 8.18 2.20 1.37
N GLN A 99 7.87 1.58 2.48
CA GLN A 99 6.50 1.38 2.91
C GLN A 99 6.15 2.42 3.96
N MET A 100 4.92 2.94 3.90
CA MET A 100 4.39 3.90 4.86
C MET A 100 3.17 3.31 5.57
N SER A 101 3.06 3.57 6.87
CA SER A 101 1.91 3.15 7.67
C SER A 101 0.66 3.96 7.36
N ILE A 102 -0.51 3.37 7.66
CA ILE A 102 -1.81 4.05 7.69
C ILE A 102 -2.03 4.56 9.12
N PRO A 103 -1.98 5.88 9.38
CA PRO A 103 -2.01 6.41 10.75
C PRO A 103 -3.42 6.58 11.33
N THR A 104 -4.46 6.44 10.51
CA THR A 104 -5.85 6.70 10.88
C THR A 104 -6.80 6.03 9.92
N HIS A 105 -8.07 5.84 10.31
CA HIS A 105 -9.14 5.41 9.41
C HIS A 105 -10.05 6.58 8.97
N ASP A 106 -9.73 7.80 9.41
CA ASP A 106 -10.44 9.02 9.01
C ASP A 106 -10.14 9.35 7.53
N PRO A 107 -11.10 9.25 6.61
CA PRO A 107 -10.86 9.42 5.19
C PRO A 107 -10.42 10.83 4.81
N GLU A 108 -10.88 11.87 5.52
CA GLU A 108 -10.45 13.25 5.25
C GLU A 108 -8.97 13.45 5.59
N LYS A 109 -8.51 12.87 6.71
CA LYS A 109 -7.09 12.90 7.09
C LYS A 109 -6.23 12.10 6.13
N LEU A 110 -6.70 10.92 5.69
CA LEU A 110 -5.99 10.12 4.69
C LEU A 110 -5.88 10.87 3.36
N PHE A 111 -6.94 11.54 2.93
CA PHE A 111 -6.92 12.36 1.73
C PHE A 111 -5.95 13.55 1.86
N ALA A 112 -5.91 14.19 3.04
CA ALA A 112 -4.95 15.27 3.31
C ALA A 112 -3.50 14.77 3.26
N ILE A 113 -3.21 13.57 3.78
CA ILE A 113 -1.92 12.91 3.65
C ILE A 113 -1.57 12.69 2.17
N GLY A 114 -2.52 12.16 1.39
CA GLY A 114 -2.34 11.98 -0.06
C GLY A 114 -2.00 13.27 -0.79
N LYS A 115 -2.64 14.38 -0.45
CA LYS A 115 -2.32 15.70 -1.01
C LYS A 115 -0.89 16.16 -0.68
N LYS A 116 -0.41 15.91 0.54
CA LYS A 116 0.97 16.22 0.93
C LYS A 116 1.98 15.38 0.14
N LEU A 117 1.64 14.13 -0.17
CA LEU A 117 2.51 13.22 -0.92
C LEU A 117 2.48 13.44 -2.44
N ALA A 118 1.46 14.13 -2.97
CA ALA A 118 1.26 14.32 -4.41
C ALA A 118 2.50 14.84 -5.17
N PRO A 119 3.31 15.79 -4.64
CA PRO A 119 4.51 16.29 -5.32
C PRO A 119 5.53 15.18 -5.66
N LEU A 120 5.57 14.08 -4.90
CA LEU A 120 6.49 12.97 -5.18
C LEU A 120 6.28 12.36 -6.57
N ARG A 121 5.05 12.40 -7.09
CA ARG A 121 4.72 11.87 -8.42
C ARG A 121 5.47 12.61 -9.52
N ASP A 122 5.59 13.93 -9.42
CA ASP A 122 6.32 14.78 -10.36
C ASP A 122 7.85 14.61 -10.22
N GLU A 123 8.29 14.06 -9.10
CA GLU A 123 9.70 13.76 -8.82
C GLU A 123 10.11 12.36 -9.31
N GLY A 124 9.17 11.60 -9.90
CA GLY A 124 9.40 10.25 -10.42
C GLY A 124 9.23 9.14 -9.39
N VAL A 125 8.55 9.42 -8.25
CA VAL A 125 8.20 8.41 -7.25
C VAL A 125 6.82 7.84 -7.57
N MET A 126 6.74 6.53 -7.72
CA MET A 126 5.47 5.82 -7.85
C MET A 126 4.84 5.65 -6.46
N ILE A 127 3.59 6.07 -6.30
CA ILE A 127 2.81 5.85 -5.08
C ILE A 127 1.85 4.70 -5.33
N ILE A 128 1.90 3.66 -4.50
CA ILE A 128 1.05 2.46 -4.61
C ILE A 128 0.22 2.30 -3.34
N GLY A 129 -1.09 2.25 -3.48
CA GLY A 129 -1.99 1.70 -2.46
C GLY A 129 -2.15 0.19 -2.68
N SER A 130 -1.86 -0.62 -1.69
CA SER A 130 -1.95 -2.06 -1.76
C SER A 130 -2.90 -2.63 -0.72
N GLY A 131 -3.95 -3.27 -1.19
CA GLY A 131 -4.99 -3.92 -0.40
C GLY A 131 -6.19 -4.27 -1.26
N PHE A 132 -7.07 -5.08 -0.71
CA PHE A 132 -8.38 -5.33 -1.31
C PHE A 132 -9.37 -4.26 -0.85
N LEU A 133 -10.33 -3.90 -1.71
CA LEU A 133 -11.43 -3.00 -1.33
C LEU A 133 -12.32 -3.60 -0.24
N THR A 134 -12.47 -4.93 -0.25
CA THR A 134 -13.14 -5.69 0.82
C THR A 134 -12.29 -6.88 1.23
N HIS A 135 -12.22 -7.17 2.53
CA HIS A 135 -11.39 -8.25 3.08
C HIS A 135 -12.18 -9.11 4.07
N GLY A 136 -13.15 -9.85 3.54
CA GLY A 136 -14.09 -10.65 4.32
C GLY A 136 -13.71 -12.12 4.47
N LEU A 137 -12.46 -12.46 4.81
CA LEU A 137 -11.99 -13.85 4.91
C LEU A 137 -12.90 -14.77 5.72
N PRO A 138 -13.46 -14.38 6.90
CA PRO A 138 -14.35 -15.24 7.66
C PRO A 138 -15.68 -15.60 6.94
N PHE A 139 -16.05 -14.82 5.92
CA PHE A 139 -17.29 -15.01 5.16
C PHE A 139 -17.10 -15.83 3.88
N LEU A 140 -15.85 -16.15 3.50
CA LEU A 140 -15.57 -16.95 2.33
C LEU A 140 -15.88 -18.41 2.60
N LYS A 141 -16.80 -18.99 1.80
CA LYS A 141 -17.19 -20.42 1.85
C LYS A 141 -16.45 -21.26 0.82
N ASP A 142 -15.99 -20.63 -0.25
CA ASP A 142 -15.26 -21.27 -1.35
C ASP A 142 -13.96 -20.49 -1.60
N TRP A 143 -12.83 -21.19 -1.59
CA TRP A 143 -11.48 -20.65 -1.79
C TRP A 143 -10.93 -20.95 -3.18
N THR A 144 -11.77 -21.43 -4.10
CA THR A 144 -11.34 -21.66 -5.47
C THR A 144 -11.24 -20.35 -6.25
N ILE A 145 -10.41 -20.32 -7.28
CA ILE A 145 -10.21 -19.14 -8.12
C ILE A 145 -11.48 -18.71 -8.87
N ASN A 146 -12.43 -19.65 -9.04
CA ASN A 146 -13.69 -19.41 -9.74
C ASN A 146 -14.87 -19.26 -8.77
N ALA A 147 -14.61 -19.09 -7.47
CA ALA A 147 -15.63 -18.87 -6.48
C ALA A 147 -16.49 -17.63 -6.83
N THR A 148 -17.80 -17.76 -6.64
CA THR A 148 -18.70 -16.62 -6.76
C THR A 148 -18.47 -15.67 -5.56
N PRO A 149 -18.15 -14.40 -5.78
CA PRO A 149 -17.98 -13.46 -4.68
C PRO A 149 -19.30 -13.26 -3.92
N PRO A 150 -19.24 -12.96 -2.62
CA PRO A 150 -20.41 -12.52 -1.87
C PRO A 150 -21.04 -11.27 -2.50
N GLY A 151 -22.38 -11.18 -2.51
CA GLY A 151 -23.11 -10.04 -3.11
C GLY A 151 -22.63 -8.69 -2.58
N TRP A 152 -22.50 -8.55 -1.27
CA TRP A 152 -22.00 -7.33 -0.61
C TRP A 152 -20.62 -6.90 -1.11
N SER A 153 -19.72 -7.85 -1.38
CA SER A 153 -18.37 -7.56 -1.87
C SER A 153 -18.40 -7.06 -3.32
N LEU A 154 -19.24 -7.66 -4.15
CA LEU A 154 -19.43 -7.26 -5.55
C LEU A 154 -20.07 -5.88 -5.63
N GLU A 155 -21.11 -5.61 -4.85
CA GLU A 155 -21.81 -4.33 -4.82
C GLU A 155 -20.87 -3.19 -4.39
N PHE A 156 -20.08 -3.42 -3.35
CA PHE A 156 -19.07 -2.44 -2.90
C PHE A 156 -17.99 -2.20 -3.97
N ASP A 157 -17.50 -3.25 -4.61
CA ASP A 157 -16.48 -3.14 -5.67
C ASP A 157 -16.99 -2.32 -6.87
N LEU A 158 -18.22 -2.57 -7.30
CA LEU A 158 -18.86 -1.83 -8.39
C LEU A 158 -19.06 -0.36 -8.02
N TRP A 159 -19.55 -0.08 -6.81
CA TRP A 159 -19.71 1.27 -6.30
C TRP A 159 -18.37 2.01 -6.23
N ALA A 160 -17.36 1.40 -5.63
CA ALA A 160 -16.03 2.00 -5.50
C ALA A 160 -15.41 2.30 -6.87
N LYS A 161 -15.54 1.36 -7.82
CA LYS A 161 -15.07 1.57 -9.19
C LYS A 161 -15.76 2.77 -9.83
N GLU A 162 -17.09 2.88 -9.72
CA GLU A 162 -17.86 3.99 -10.30
C GLU A 162 -17.45 5.34 -9.70
N VAL A 163 -17.32 5.40 -8.37
CA VAL A 163 -16.92 6.62 -7.64
C VAL A 163 -15.51 7.06 -8.03
N LEU A 164 -14.58 6.11 -8.14
CA LEU A 164 -13.20 6.38 -8.56
C LEU A 164 -13.12 6.81 -10.02
N ASP A 165 -13.85 6.16 -10.93
CA ASP A 165 -13.87 6.51 -12.36
C ASP A 165 -14.41 7.93 -12.60
N ARG A 166 -15.37 8.37 -11.80
CA ARG A 166 -15.93 9.73 -11.85
C ARG A 166 -15.07 10.77 -11.11
N GLY A 167 -14.10 10.34 -10.32
CA GLY A 167 -13.33 11.22 -9.44
C GLY A 167 -14.19 11.87 -8.35
N ALA A 168 -15.25 11.20 -7.89
CA ALA A 168 -16.20 11.72 -6.90
C ALA A 168 -15.64 11.61 -5.48
N VAL A 169 -14.64 12.45 -5.18
CA VAL A 169 -13.88 12.42 -3.92
C VAL A 169 -14.78 12.56 -2.69
N ASP A 170 -15.79 13.42 -2.75
CA ASP A 170 -16.72 13.63 -1.63
C ASP A 170 -17.54 12.37 -1.32
N GLU A 171 -17.95 11.63 -2.34
CA GLU A 171 -18.64 10.35 -2.16
C GLU A 171 -17.69 9.31 -1.56
N LEU A 172 -16.45 9.25 -2.05
CA LEU A 172 -15.43 8.34 -1.52
C LEU A 172 -15.12 8.62 -0.05
N MET A 173 -15.00 9.89 0.34
CA MET A 173 -14.78 10.26 1.74
C MET A 173 -15.97 9.93 2.66
N ASN A 174 -17.18 9.85 2.12
CA ASN A 174 -18.39 9.49 2.85
C ASN A 174 -18.82 8.03 2.61
N TYR A 175 -17.86 7.15 2.30
CA TYR A 175 -18.12 5.74 1.95
C TYR A 175 -18.93 4.98 3.00
N GLU A 176 -18.74 5.25 4.30
CA GLU A 176 -19.47 4.58 5.40
C GLU A 176 -20.99 4.79 5.33
N SER A 177 -21.44 5.87 4.72
CA SER A 177 -22.86 6.21 4.61
C SER A 177 -23.43 6.04 3.19
N LEU A 178 -22.58 6.02 2.17
CA LEU A 178 -22.99 6.01 0.77
C LEU A 178 -22.70 4.69 0.05
N ALA A 179 -21.76 3.89 0.53
CA ALA A 179 -21.48 2.59 -0.04
C ALA A 179 -22.57 1.56 0.33
N PRO A 180 -22.85 0.58 -0.55
CA PRO A 180 -23.83 -0.48 -0.29
C PRO A 180 -23.35 -1.45 0.78
#